data_6c8d205c0744fc317b9821f45a00075d
#
_entry.id   6c8d205c0744fc317b9821f45a00075d
#
_cell.length_a   1.000
_cell.length_b   1.000
_cell.length_c   1.000
_cell.angle_alpha   90.00
_cell.angle_beta   90.00
_cell.angle_gamma   90.00
#
_symmetry.space_group_name_H-M   'P 1'
#
loop_
_entity.id
_entity.type
_entity.pdbx_description
1 polymer ?
#
loop_
_entity_poly.entity_id
_entity_poly.type
_entity_poly.pdbx_seq_one_letter_code
_entity_poly.pdbx_strand_id
1 'polypeptide(L)'
;MTTKIVTLSEESLAFIDSVLRLQPRLAVFDCDGTLWSGDAGESFFDWELKRGVVPDEIVRWARARYADYRAGKVSEDDMCGEMVILHKGLREADVLELTRIFFEENFVTRIFPEMRELISRLQNSGCDVWAVSSSNAWLIRQAMKHFGIPAEKILAAAVEIENGIVTDRLAQVPSGPGKPKAILEGIGRVPDVAFGNSRWDADM
;
A
#
# COMPACT_ATOMS: atom_id res chain seq x y z
N MET A 1 -4.78 -24.89 -12.77
CA MET A 1 -3.55 -24.05 -12.80
C MET A 1 -2.52 -24.70 -11.89
N THR A 2 -1.41 -25.13 -12.45
CA THR A 2 -0.34 -25.78 -11.65
C THR A 2 0.38 -24.70 -10.87
N THR A 3 0.17 -24.66 -9.56
CA THR A 3 0.90 -23.74 -8.66
C THR A 3 2.40 -24.08 -8.76
N LYS A 4 3.16 -23.21 -9.39
CA LYS A 4 4.62 -23.33 -9.40
C LYS A 4 5.09 -23.21 -7.95
N ILE A 5 5.64 -24.27 -7.38
CA ILE A 5 6.27 -24.23 -6.06
C ILE A 5 7.51 -23.33 -6.24
N VAL A 6 7.47 -22.14 -5.66
CA VAL A 6 8.62 -21.23 -5.62
C VAL A 6 9.49 -21.70 -4.46
N THR A 7 10.68 -22.20 -4.75
CA THR A 7 11.67 -22.55 -3.74
C THR A 7 12.42 -21.28 -3.34
N LEU A 8 12.34 -20.90 -2.07
CA LEU A 8 13.10 -19.77 -1.53
C LEU A 8 14.59 -20.11 -1.42
N SER A 9 15.44 -19.09 -1.52
CA SER A 9 16.87 -19.25 -1.30
C SER A 9 17.19 -19.56 0.17
N GLU A 10 18.34 -20.17 0.44
CA GLU A 10 18.81 -20.39 1.81
C GLU A 10 18.98 -19.06 2.57
N GLU A 11 19.41 -18.00 1.89
CA GLU A 11 19.54 -16.66 2.46
C GLU A 11 18.19 -16.09 2.88
N SER A 12 17.16 -16.20 2.01
CA SER A 12 15.80 -15.77 2.34
C SER A 12 15.24 -16.52 3.55
N LEU A 13 15.46 -17.84 3.61
CA LEU A 13 15.03 -18.67 4.74
C LEU A 13 15.76 -18.28 6.02
N ALA A 14 17.08 -18.07 5.96
CA ALA A 14 17.87 -17.64 7.11
C ALA A 14 17.43 -16.25 7.63
N PHE A 15 17.10 -15.33 6.73
CA PHE A 15 16.53 -14.02 7.09
C PHE A 15 15.18 -14.20 7.80
N ILE A 16 14.25 -14.94 7.23
CA ILE A 16 12.94 -15.21 7.84
C ILE A 16 13.10 -15.82 9.24
N ASP A 17 13.95 -16.81 9.39
CA ASP A 17 14.22 -17.45 10.68
C ASP A 17 14.85 -16.47 11.68
N SER A 18 15.66 -15.53 11.21
CA SER A 18 16.24 -14.48 12.08
C SER A 18 15.17 -13.55 12.66
N VAL A 19 14.19 -13.17 11.84
CA VAL A 19 13.04 -12.37 12.27
C VAL A 19 12.15 -13.12 13.26
N LEU A 20 11.84 -14.38 12.97
CA LEU A 20 11.00 -15.20 13.86
C LEU A 20 11.65 -15.46 15.23
N ARG A 21 13.00 -15.52 15.32
CA ARG A 21 13.71 -15.61 16.61
C ARG A 21 13.52 -14.40 17.52
N LEU A 22 13.15 -13.24 16.97
CA LEU A 22 12.82 -12.06 17.77
C LEU A 22 11.46 -12.18 18.48
N GLN A 23 10.63 -13.14 18.06
CA GLN A 23 9.28 -13.36 18.57
C GLN A 23 8.41 -12.07 18.59
N PRO A 24 8.35 -11.32 17.48
CA PRO A 24 7.63 -10.07 17.46
C PRO A 24 6.12 -10.30 17.68
N ARG A 25 5.47 -9.41 18.43
CA ARG A 25 4.01 -9.42 18.62
C ARG A 25 3.30 -8.48 17.67
N LEU A 26 4.03 -7.49 17.15
CA LEU A 26 3.55 -6.53 16.15
C LEU A 26 4.61 -6.32 15.08
N ALA A 27 4.24 -6.54 13.84
CA ALA A 27 5.04 -6.28 12.67
C ALA A 27 4.30 -5.32 11.73
N VAL A 28 4.98 -4.30 11.21
CA VAL A 28 4.44 -3.39 10.21
C VAL A 28 5.27 -3.48 8.92
N PHE A 29 4.58 -3.41 7.78
CA PHE A 29 5.19 -3.51 6.47
C PHE A 29 4.80 -2.31 5.61
N ASP A 30 5.78 -1.62 5.07
CA ASP A 30 5.58 -0.85 3.87
C ASP A 30 5.21 -1.77 2.71
N CYS A 31 4.66 -1.24 1.63
CA CYS A 31 4.12 -2.05 0.54
C CYS A 31 4.97 -1.97 -0.74
N ASP A 32 5.04 -0.80 -1.35
CA ASP A 32 5.67 -0.59 -2.66
C ASP A 32 7.20 -0.71 -2.57
N GLY A 33 7.78 -1.64 -3.35
CA GLY A 33 9.20 -1.97 -3.27
C GLY A 33 9.59 -2.85 -2.05
N THR A 34 8.66 -3.09 -1.12
CA THR A 34 8.85 -3.93 0.08
C THR A 34 8.16 -5.28 -0.06
N LEU A 35 6.89 -5.30 -0.45
CA LEU A 35 6.11 -6.54 -0.63
C LEU A 35 6.07 -7.03 -2.08
N TRP A 36 6.32 -6.14 -3.02
CA TRP A 36 6.40 -6.41 -4.46
C TRP A 36 7.39 -5.46 -5.13
N SER A 37 7.85 -5.82 -6.32
CA SER A 37 8.74 -4.95 -7.09
C SER A 37 7.96 -3.83 -7.78
N GLY A 38 8.50 -2.60 -7.72
CA GLY A 38 7.92 -1.40 -8.31
C GLY A 38 6.93 -0.70 -7.40
N ASP A 39 6.36 0.38 -7.91
CA ASP A 39 5.39 1.24 -7.23
C ASP A 39 4.00 1.00 -7.85
N ALA A 40 3.11 0.38 -7.08
CA ALA A 40 1.76 0.07 -7.52
C ALA A 40 0.86 1.33 -7.49
N GLY A 41 1.11 2.26 -6.56
CA GLY A 41 0.38 3.51 -6.44
C GLY A 41 0.58 4.41 -7.65
N GLU A 42 1.85 4.69 -8.00
CA GLU A 42 2.21 5.45 -9.21
C GLU A 42 1.72 4.76 -10.48
N SER A 43 1.90 3.44 -10.56
CA SER A 43 1.49 2.66 -11.74
C SER A 43 -0.03 2.65 -11.92
N PHE A 44 -0.81 2.57 -10.84
CA PHE A 44 -2.26 2.65 -10.90
C PHE A 44 -2.72 4.04 -11.32
N PHE A 45 -2.15 5.08 -10.75
CA PHE A 45 -2.44 6.47 -11.14
C PHE A 45 -2.23 6.70 -12.64
N ASP A 46 -1.10 6.28 -13.22
CA ASP A 46 -0.87 6.41 -14.66
C ASP A 46 -1.84 5.54 -15.50
N TRP A 47 -2.17 4.35 -15.01
CA TRP A 47 -3.08 3.42 -15.68
C TRP A 47 -4.52 3.96 -15.73
N GLU A 48 -5.05 4.50 -14.62
CA GLU A 48 -6.41 5.04 -14.56
C GLU A 48 -6.58 6.32 -15.38
N LEU A 49 -5.56 7.21 -15.38
CA LEU A 49 -5.58 8.42 -16.21
C LEU A 49 -5.58 8.11 -17.70
N LYS A 50 -5.07 6.96 -18.14
CA LYS A 50 -5.09 6.51 -19.53
C LYS A 50 -6.42 5.87 -19.93
N ARG A 51 -7.22 5.43 -18.97
CA ARG A 51 -8.48 4.70 -19.21
C ARG A 51 -9.73 5.57 -19.13
N GLY A 52 -9.61 6.86 -18.88
CA GLY A 52 -10.75 7.76 -18.81
C GLY A 52 -11.67 7.50 -17.61
N VAL A 53 -11.10 7.03 -16.51
CA VAL A 53 -11.81 6.80 -15.24
C VAL A 53 -12.34 8.12 -14.67
N VAL A 54 -11.59 9.19 -14.89
CA VAL A 54 -11.95 10.55 -14.48
C VAL A 54 -12.03 11.48 -15.69
N PRO A 55 -12.75 12.64 -15.62
CA PRO A 55 -12.87 13.58 -16.72
C PRO A 55 -11.52 14.10 -17.23
N ASP A 56 -11.43 14.44 -18.52
CA ASP A 56 -10.20 14.92 -19.15
C ASP A 56 -9.59 16.14 -18.48
N GLU A 57 -10.39 17.00 -17.86
CA GLU A 57 -9.88 18.15 -17.10
C GLU A 57 -9.13 17.72 -15.85
N ILE A 58 -9.62 16.67 -15.17
CA ILE A 58 -8.94 16.05 -14.02
C ILE A 58 -7.67 15.34 -14.48
N VAL A 59 -7.70 14.64 -15.62
CA VAL A 59 -6.50 14.03 -16.20
C VAL A 59 -5.41 15.06 -16.49
N ARG A 60 -5.77 16.20 -17.08
CA ARG A 60 -4.78 17.27 -17.38
C ARG A 60 -4.21 17.87 -16.09
N TRP A 61 -5.08 18.17 -15.12
CA TRP A 61 -4.65 18.66 -13.82
C TRP A 61 -3.73 17.68 -13.11
N ALA A 62 -4.12 16.40 -13.01
CA ALA A 62 -3.37 15.36 -12.33
C ALA A 62 -1.98 15.15 -12.93
N ARG A 63 -1.87 15.16 -14.27
CA ARG A 63 -0.56 15.05 -14.95
C ARG A 63 0.34 16.27 -14.68
N ALA A 64 -0.20 17.47 -14.70
CA ALA A 64 0.55 18.69 -14.38
C ALA A 64 1.00 18.67 -12.91
N ARG A 65 0.11 18.28 -12.00
CA ARG A 65 0.40 18.18 -10.58
C ARG A 65 1.47 17.15 -10.27
N TYR A 66 1.41 15.98 -10.93
CA TYR A 66 2.44 14.95 -10.81
C TYR A 66 3.80 15.41 -11.36
N ALA A 67 3.82 16.17 -12.45
CA ALA A 67 5.06 16.77 -12.96
C ALA A 67 5.68 17.76 -11.96
N ASP A 68 4.86 18.57 -11.27
CA ASP A 68 5.32 19.47 -10.21
C ASP A 68 5.84 18.69 -8.98
N TYR A 69 5.20 17.57 -8.60
CA TYR A 69 5.71 16.67 -7.59
C TYR A 69 7.09 16.12 -7.96
N ARG A 70 7.26 15.62 -9.18
CA ARG A 70 8.55 15.13 -9.69
C ARG A 70 9.62 16.22 -9.75
N ALA A 71 9.23 17.47 -9.88
CA ALA A 71 10.10 18.65 -9.83
C ALA A 71 10.39 19.14 -8.39
N GLY A 72 9.85 18.47 -7.36
CA GLY A 72 10.04 18.84 -5.95
C GLY A 72 9.24 20.07 -5.50
N LYS A 73 8.21 20.50 -6.26
CA LYS A 73 7.36 21.64 -5.94
C LYS A 73 6.12 21.28 -5.12
N VAL A 74 5.80 20.00 -5.07
CA VAL A 74 4.66 19.43 -4.33
C VAL A 74 5.23 18.40 -3.37
N SER A 75 4.74 18.40 -2.13
CA SER A 75 5.14 17.40 -1.13
C SER A 75 4.59 16.01 -1.49
N GLU A 76 5.22 14.97 -0.93
CA GLU A 76 4.72 13.61 -1.07
C GLU A 76 3.34 13.45 -0.42
N ASP A 77 3.15 14.02 0.77
CA ASP A 77 1.85 13.99 1.48
C ASP A 77 0.74 14.59 0.63
N ASP A 78 0.98 15.78 0.02
CA ASP A 78 0.01 16.41 -0.86
C ASP A 78 -0.28 15.53 -2.08
N MET A 79 0.76 15.02 -2.75
CA MET A 79 0.58 14.22 -3.96
C MET A 79 -0.19 12.92 -3.67
N CYS A 80 0.19 12.18 -2.61
CA CYS A 80 -0.51 10.96 -2.21
C CYS A 80 -1.96 11.23 -1.81
N GLY A 81 -2.23 12.35 -1.11
CA GLY A 81 -3.58 12.79 -0.79
C GLY A 81 -4.39 13.15 -2.04
N GLU A 82 -3.80 13.89 -2.98
CA GLU A 82 -4.46 14.27 -4.23
C GLU A 82 -4.76 13.06 -5.13
N MET A 83 -3.90 12.03 -5.12
CA MET A 83 -4.14 10.77 -5.84
C MET A 83 -5.38 10.01 -5.35
N VAL A 84 -5.82 10.18 -4.11
CA VAL A 84 -7.08 9.59 -3.64
C VAL A 84 -8.27 10.53 -3.83
N ILE A 85 -8.07 11.84 -3.69
CA ILE A 85 -9.11 12.86 -3.88
C ILE A 85 -9.62 12.90 -5.34
N LEU A 86 -8.80 12.60 -6.33
CA LEU A 86 -9.20 12.62 -7.75
C LEU A 86 -10.41 11.72 -8.06
N HIS A 87 -10.70 10.74 -7.20
CA HIS A 87 -11.85 9.83 -7.32
C HIS A 87 -13.15 10.44 -6.76
N LYS A 88 -13.14 11.70 -6.26
CA LYS A 88 -14.33 12.38 -5.74
C LYS A 88 -15.53 12.22 -6.65
N GLY A 89 -16.64 11.80 -6.06
CA GLY A 89 -17.92 11.63 -6.75
C GLY A 89 -18.10 10.24 -7.38
N LEU A 90 -17.07 9.42 -7.47
CA LEU A 90 -17.20 8.03 -7.93
C LEU A 90 -17.79 7.15 -6.81
N ARG A 91 -18.43 6.06 -7.20
CA ARG A 91 -18.83 5.03 -6.22
C ARG A 91 -17.59 4.28 -5.74
N GLU A 92 -17.45 4.11 -4.43
CA GLU A 92 -16.33 3.36 -3.85
C GLU A 92 -16.22 1.94 -4.44
N ALA A 93 -17.35 1.29 -4.68
CA ALA A 93 -17.38 -0.05 -5.27
C ALA A 93 -16.74 -0.11 -6.67
N ASP A 94 -16.90 0.94 -7.48
CA ASP A 94 -16.28 1.00 -8.81
C ASP A 94 -14.76 1.19 -8.69
N VAL A 95 -14.30 2.03 -7.76
CA VAL A 95 -12.86 2.23 -7.50
C VAL A 95 -12.21 0.95 -6.97
N LEU A 96 -12.89 0.23 -6.07
CA LEU A 96 -12.44 -1.07 -5.56
C LEU A 96 -12.31 -2.10 -6.69
N GLU A 97 -13.23 -2.12 -7.65
CA GLU A 97 -13.15 -3.04 -8.79
C GLU A 97 -12.02 -2.66 -9.75
N LEU A 98 -11.83 -1.37 -10.03
CA LEU A 98 -10.70 -0.88 -10.85
C LEU A 98 -9.35 -1.26 -10.24
N THR A 99 -9.17 -1.03 -8.93
CA THR A 99 -7.93 -1.38 -8.23
C THR A 99 -7.71 -2.90 -8.20
N ARG A 100 -8.78 -3.71 -8.08
CA ARG A 100 -8.71 -5.17 -8.17
C ARG A 100 -8.20 -5.61 -9.55
N ILE A 101 -8.84 -5.12 -10.63
CA ILE A 101 -8.44 -5.46 -11.99
C ILE A 101 -6.98 -5.08 -12.23
N PHE A 102 -6.61 -3.86 -11.86
CA PHE A 102 -5.25 -3.37 -12.03
C PHE A 102 -4.21 -4.23 -11.31
N PHE A 103 -4.43 -4.53 -10.02
CA PHE A 103 -3.46 -5.27 -9.23
C PHE A 103 -3.30 -6.71 -9.75
N GLU A 104 -4.41 -7.38 -10.05
CA GLU A 104 -4.40 -8.74 -10.60
C GLU A 104 -3.65 -8.83 -11.94
N GLU A 105 -3.87 -7.87 -12.83
CA GLU A 105 -3.26 -7.86 -14.17
C GLU A 105 -1.78 -7.48 -14.14
N ASN A 106 -1.34 -6.61 -13.21
CA ASN A 106 -0.05 -5.95 -13.32
C ASN A 106 0.93 -6.24 -12.18
N PHE A 107 0.44 -6.61 -10.98
CA PHE A 107 1.28 -6.68 -9.77
C PHE A 107 1.34 -8.03 -9.09
N VAL A 108 0.36 -8.92 -9.23
CA VAL A 108 0.37 -10.24 -8.56
C VAL A 108 1.65 -11.02 -8.84
N THR A 109 2.16 -10.96 -10.08
CA THR A 109 3.40 -11.66 -10.47
C THR A 109 4.67 -10.98 -9.98
N ARG A 110 4.57 -9.78 -9.43
CA ARG A 110 5.68 -8.99 -8.88
C ARG A 110 5.83 -9.15 -7.37
N ILE A 111 4.89 -9.82 -6.71
CA ILE A 111 4.94 -10.08 -5.27
C ILE A 111 6.18 -10.91 -4.95
N PHE A 112 6.96 -10.46 -3.97
CA PHE A 112 8.12 -11.16 -3.47
C PHE A 112 7.68 -12.41 -2.69
N PRO A 113 8.01 -13.62 -3.16
CA PRO A 113 7.58 -14.86 -2.50
C PRO A 113 8.13 -14.98 -1.08
N GLU A 114 9.33 -14.48 -0.81
CA GLU A 114 9.95 -14.46 0.52
C GLU A 114 9.17 -13.57 1.50
N MET A 115 8.62 -12.46 1.06
CA MET A 115 7.80 -11.58 1.91
C MET A 115 6.45 -12.20 2.21
N ARG A 116 5.87 -12.93 1.24
CA ARG A 116 4.65 -13.71 1.48
C ARG A 116 4.87 -14.80 2.51
N GLU A 117 5.98 -15.51 2.43
CA GLU A 117 6.35 -16.55 3.39
C GLU A 117 6.64 -15.97 4.78
N LEU A 118 7.38 -14.85 4.86
CA LEU A 118 7.66 -14.16 6.12
C LEU A 118 6.34 -13.76 6.83
N ILE A 119 5.45 -13.09 6.11
CA ILE A 119 4.16 -12.66 6.66
C ILE A 119 3.34 -13.86 7.14
N SER A 120 3.27 -14.92 6.32
CA SER A 120 2.55 -16.15 6.69
C SER A 120 3.09 -16.76 7.97
N ARG A 121 4.42 -16.86 8.13
CA ARG A 121 5.04 -17.42 9.35
C ARG A 121 4.85 -16.50 10.56
N LEU A 122 4.93 -15.19 10.40
CA LEU A 122 4.62 -14.23 11.47
C LEU A 122 3.18 -14.37 11.96
N GLN A 123 2.21 -14.43 11.05
CA GLN A 123 0.79 -14.64 11.39
C GLN A 123 0.58 -15.98 12.10
N ASN A 124 1.20 -17.06 11.60
CA ASN A 124 1.12 -18.39 12.23
C ASN A 124 1.76 -18.44 13.61
N SER A 125 2.74 -17.57 13.91
CA SER A 125 3.34 -17.45 15.25
C SER A 125 2.53 -16.56 16.20
N GLY A 126 1.38 -16.00 15.75
CA GLY A 126 0.53 -15.12 16.54
C GLY A 126 0.96 -13.64 16.51
N CYS A 127 1.87 -13.26 15.61
CA CYS A 127 2.23 -11.86 15.39
C CYS A 127 1.08 -11.10 14.75
N ASP A 128 0.78 -9.92 15.25
CA ASP A 128 -0.15 -8.98 14.65
C ASP A 128 0.55 -8.25 13.48
N VAL A 129 0.07 -8.46 12.24
CA VAL A 129 0.74 -7.96 11.03
C VAL A 129 -0.13 -6.89 10.37
N TRP A 130 0.49 -5.73 10.09
CA TRP A 130 -0.16 -4.57 9.50
C TRP A 130 0.58 -4.08 8.26
N ALA A 131 -0.17 -3.50 7.31
CA ALA A 131 0.38 -2.79 6.16
C ALA A 131 0.28 -1.28 6.38
N VAL A 132 1.37 -0.54 6.08
CA VAL A 132 1.47 0.92 6.21
C VAL A 132 2.02 1.50 4.92
N SER A 133 1.21 2.22 4.15
CA SER A 133 1.56 2.67 2.80
C SER A 133 1.07 4.08 2.51
N SER A 134 1.84 4.85 1.73
CA SER A 134 1.40 6.13 1.17
C SER A 134 0.50 5.97 -0.06
N SER A 135 0.41 4.77 -0.64
CA SER A 135 -0.47 4.45 -1.76
C SER A 135 -1.94 4.39 -1.35
N ASN A 136 -2.85 4.50 -2.33
CA ASN A 136 -4.29 4.55 -2.04
C ASN A 136 -4.82 3.26 -1.39
N ALA A 137 -5.70 3.44 -0.40
CA ALA A 137 -6.21 2.35 0.43
C ALA A 137 -7.00 1.29 -0.34
N TRP A 138 -7.68 1.64 -1.43
CA TRP A 138 -8.43 0.67 -2.24
C TRP A 138 -7.48 -0.32 -2.93
N LEU A 139 -6.37 0.19 -3.49
CA LEU A 139 -5.34 -0.64 -4.11
C LEU A 139 -4.66 -1.55 -3.09
N ILE A 140 -4.23 -0.97 -1.95
CA ILE A 140 -3.57 -1.74 -0.89
C ILE A 140 -4.51 -2.81 -0.31
N ARG A 141 -5.82 -2.54 -0.16
CA ARG A 141 -6.80 -3.55 0.25
C ARG A 141 -6.86 -4.75 -0.71
N GLN A 142 -6.73 -4.52 -2.03
CA GLN A 142 -6.69 -5.63 -2.98
C GLN A 142 -5.39 -6.42 -2.87
N ALA A 143 -4.25 -5.72 -2.77
CA ALA A 143 -2.94 -6.33 -2.61
C ALA A 143 -2.85 -7.20 -1.36
N MET A 144 -3.35 -6.71 -0.23
CA MET A 144 -3.26 -7.40 1.08
C MET A 144 -4.05 -8.71 1.14
N LYS A 145 -5.00 -8.95 0.25
CA LYS A 145 -5.67 -10.26 0.11
C LYS A 145 -4.68 -11.39 -0.20
N HIS A 146 -3.60 -11.08 -0.93
CA HIS A 146 -2.55 -12.04 -1.27
C HIS A 146 -1.61 -12.39 -0.10
N PHE A 147 -1.73 -11.64 1.01
CA PHE A 147 -0.95 -11.82 2.24
C PHE A 147 -1.81 -12.23 3.44
N GLY A 148 -3.13 -12.36 3.25
CA GLY A 148 -4.04 -12.66 4.36
C GLY A 148 -4.15 -11.54 5.41
N ILE A 149 -3.84 -10.29 5.03
CA ILE A 149 -3.99 -9.12 5.91
C ILE A 149 -5.36 -8.50 5.66
N PRO A 150 -6.25 -8.46 6.66
CA PRO A 150 -7.60 -7.94 6.51
C PRO A 150 -7.62 -6.40 6.46
N ALA A 151 -8.71 -5.82 5.94
CA ALA A 151 -8.81 -4.38 5.65
C ALA A 151 -8.62 -3.48 6.88
N GLU A 152 -9.04 -3.93 8.05
CA GLU A 152 -8.87 -3.21 9.33
C GLU A 152 -7.42 -3.12 9.82
N LYS A 153 -6.50 -3.87 9.20
CA LYS A 153 -5.06 -3.84 9.49
C LYS A 153 -4.25 -3.16 8.38
N ILE A 154 -4.88 -2.21 7.70
CA ILE A 154 -4.27 -1.44 6.61
C ILE A 154 -4.34 0.05 6.96
N LEU A 155 -3.17 0.67 7.08
CA LEU A 155 -3.01 2.12 7.18
C LEU A 155 -2.48 2.61 5.83
N ALA A 156 -3.34 3.26 5.03
CA ALA A 156 -2.99 3.70 3.68
C ALA A 156 -3.70 5.03 3.36
N ALA A 157 -3.26 5.73 2.31
CA ALA A 157 -3.87 6.99 1.92
C ALA A 157 -5.35 6.81 1.60
N ALA A 158 -6.21 7.53 2.30
CA ALA A 158 -7.65 7.35 2.26
C ALA A 158 -8.42 8.66 2.37
N VAL A 159 -9.61 8.66 1.80
CA VAL A 159 -10.64 9.70 1.98
C VAL A 159 -11.87 9.13 2.67
N GLU A 160 -12.69 10.01 3.20
CA GLU A 160 -13.99 9.64 3.76
C GLU A 160 -14.95 9.20 2.65
N ILE A 161 -15.78 8.20 2.98
CA ILE A 161 -16.83 7.69 2.10
C ILE A 161 -18.19 8.05 2.70
N GLU A 162 -19.01 8.71 1.91
CA GLU A 162 -20.38 9.06 2.30
C GLU A 162 -21.40 8.35 1.40
N ASN A 163 -22.25 7.53 1.98
CA ASN A 163 -23.30 6.77 1.24
C ASN A 163 -22.72 5.97 0.06
N GLY A 164 -21.50 5.43 0.20
CA GLY A 164 -20.81 4.68 -0.85
C GLY A 164 -20.18 5.54 -1.95
N ILE A 165 -20.15 6.86 -1.77
CA ILE A 165 -19.53 7.83 -2.69
C ILE A 165 -18.24 8.38 -2.09
N VAL A 166 -17.21 8.45 -2.90
CA VAL A 166 -15.91 9.02 -2.56
C VAL A 166 -16.02 10.53 -2.37
N THR A 167 -15.53 11.04 -1.22
CA THR A 167 -15.48 12.48 -0.94
C THR A 167 -14.08 13.04 -1.24
N ASP A 168 -13.91 14.37 -1.05
CA ASP A 168 -12.60 15.05 -1.08
C ASP A 168 -12.00 15.29 0.31
N ARG A 169 -12.59 14.71 1.35
CA ARG A 169 -12.06 14.83 2.72
C ARG A 169 -11.06 13.72 3.00
N LEU A 170 -9.79 14.12 3.13
CA LEU A 170 -8.73 13.18 3.53
C LEU A 170 -9.00 12.65 4.93
N ALA A 171 -8.95 11.32 5.06
CA ALA A 171 -9.02 10.63 6.33
C ALA A 171 -7.62 10.43 6.92
N GLN A 172 -6.66 10.02 6.08
CA GLN A 172 -5.24 9.88 6.44
C GLN A 172 -4.35 9.81 5.19
N VAL A 173 -3.07 10.16 5.38
CA VAL A 173 -1.99 9.95 4.40
C VAL A 173 -0.74 9.51 5.17
N PRO A 174 -0.49 8.19 5.33
CA PRO A 174 0.69 7.67 6.02
C PRO A 174 1.92 7.73 5.10
N SER A 175 2.57 8.89 5.03
CA SER A 175 3.75 9.12 4.20
C SER A 175 4.90 9.66 5.06
N GLY A 176 6.12 9.21 4.83
CA GLY A 176 7.32 9.64 5.54
C GLY A 176 7.12 9.74 7.06
N PRO A 177 7.36 10.93 7.67
CA PRO A 177 7.12 11.15 9.11
C PRO A 177 5.68 10.95 9.57
N GLY A 178 4.72 10.89 8.64
CA GLY A 178 3.32 10.55 8.91
C GLY A 178 3.10 9.08 9.23
N LYS A 179 3.99 8.16 8.81
CA LYS A 179 3.87 6.72 9.08
C LYS A 179 3.88 6.39 10.57
N PRO A 180 4.85 6.85 11.39
CA PRO A 180 4.83 6.63 12.85
C PRO A 180 3.55 7.15 13.51
N LYS A 181 3.08 8.33 13.09
CA LYS A 181 1.84 8.91 13.59
C LYS A 181 0.64 8.01 13.28
N ALA A 182 0.50 7.58 12.03
CA ALA A 182 -0.59 6.68 11.62
C ALA A 182 -0.54 5.34 12.39
N ILE A 183 0.65 4.79 12.62
CA ILE A 183 0.85 3.57 13.43
C ILE A 183 0.36 3.79 14.87
N LEU A 184 0.76 4.87 15.53
CA LEU A 184 0.37 5.16 16.91
C LEU A 184 -1.13 5.44 17.02
N GLU A 185 -1.73 6.17 16.09
CA GLU A 185 -3.16 6.47 16.08
C GLU A 185 -4.02 5.25 15.72
N GLY A 186 -3.59 4.44 14.73
CA GLY A 186 -4.36 3.30 14.23
C GLY A 186 -4.16 2.01 15.03
N ILE A 187 -2.94 1.77 15.55
CA ILE A 187 -2.59 0.54 16.26
C ILE A 187 -2.47 0.76 17.78
N GLY A 188 -2.09 1.97 18.22
CA GLY A 188 -1.99 2.32 19.64
C GLY A 188 -0.66 1.94 20.29
N ARG A 189 0.31 1.40 19.54
CA ARG A 189 1.65 1.03 20.05
C ARG A 189 2.71 1.05 18.95
N VAL A 190 3.97 1.13 19.37
CA VAL A 190 5.14 1.00 18.49
C VAL A 190 5.30 -0.47 18.05
N PRO A 191 5.64 -0.75 16.78
CA PRO A 191 5.90 -2.11 16.32
C PRO A 191 7.20 -2.69 16.91
N ASP A 192 7.24 -4.01 17.07
CA ASP A 192 8.45 -4.72 17.49
C ASP A 192 9.43 -4.84 16.31
N VAL A 193 8.91 -4.91 15.09
CA VAL A 193 9.68 -4.92 13.84
C VAL A 193 8.94 -4.15 12.75
N ALA A 194 9.70 -3.43 11.93
CA ALA A 194 9.20 -2.69 10.77
C ALA A 194 10.02 -3.07 9.52
N PHE A 195 9.34 -3.15 8.37
CA PHE A 195 9.94 -3.47 7.08
C PHE A 195 9.64 -2.38 6.06
N GLY A 196 10.67 -1.85 5.45
CA GLY A 196 10.58 -0.81 4.44
C GLY A 196 11.79 -0.83 3.52
N ASN A 197 11.72 -0.13 2.39
CA ASN A 197 12.76 -0.14 1.36
C ASN A 197 13.34 1.25 1.07
N SER A 198 12.80 2.29 1.68
CA SER A 198 13.13 3.66 1.33
C SER A 198 13.39 4.54 2.57
N ARG A 199 13.93 5.75 2.31
CA ARG A 199 14.07 6.78 3.35
C ARG A 199 12.73 7.20 3.99
N TRP A 200 11.62 7.01 3.28
CA TRP A 200 10.28 7.34 3.74
C TRP A 200 9.74 6.37 4.81
N ASP A 201 10.46 5.26 5.02
CA ASP A 201 10.12 4.23 5.99
C ASP A 201 11.04 4.27 7.23
N ALA A 202 12.08 5.13 7.20
CA ALA A 202 13.12 5.13 8.21
C ALA A 202 12.61 5.47 9.64
N ASP A 203 11.50 6.18 9.71
CA ASP A 203 10.89 6.60 10.99
C ASP A 203 9.81 5.63 11.48
N MET A 204 9.50 4.57 10.70
CA MET A 204 8.42 3.60 10.94
C MET A 204 8.69 2.64 12.10
#